data_4215d7d54c60e5e5cb40cd65c4e9a576
#
_entry.id   4215d7d54c60e5e5cb40cd65c4e9a576
#
_cell.length_a   1.000
_cell.length_b   1.000
_cell.length_c   1.000
_cell.angle_alpha   90.00
_cell.angle_beta   90.00
_cell.angle_gamma   90.00
#
_symmetry.space_group_name_H-M   'P 1'
#
loop_
_entity.id
_entity.type
_entity.pdbx_description
1 polymer ?
#
loop_
_entity_poly.entity_id
_entity_poly.type
_entity_poly.pdbx_seq_one_letter_code
_entity_poly.pdbx_strand_id
1 'polypeptide(L)'
;MKVFGYPKFDENNEKVLTTYNNEYQAMMMDIRVYRMSAGEKKTFQKVGEETAILLLSGNIVYQYNGFQQKASRKDVFTEGPYCVHVCKDTKIEVIAESASEILVQCTKNDTIFDAKFYQPEDAPWGYSCV
;
A
#
# COMPACT_ATOMS: atom_id res chain seq x y z
N MET A 1 7.88 -15.78 21.71
CA MET A 1 7.27 -14.87 20.74
C MET A 1 8.27 -14.46 19.67
N LYS A 2 7.84 -14.48 18.45
CA LYS A 2 8.67 -13.98 17.35
C LYS A 2 8.38 -12.49 17.17
N VAL A 3 9.32 -11.67 17.53
CA VAL A 3 9.21 -10.23 17.31
C VAL A 3 9.46 -9.91 15.85
N PHE A 4 10.46 -10.57 15.26
CA PHE A 4 10.84 -10.37 13.87
C PHE A 4 10.84 -11.71 13.16
N GLY A 5 9.68 -12.10 12.68
CA GLY A 5 9.60 -13.21 11.77
C GLY A 5 10.08 -12.74 10.40
N TYR A 6 10.39 -13.70 9.55
CA TYR A 6 10.61 -13.43 8.14
C TYR A 6 9.36 -13.90 7.41
N PRO A 7 8.33 -13.04 7.35
CA PRO A 7 7.08 -13.45 6.71
C PRO A 7 7.33 -13.77 5.24
N LYS A 8 6.58 -14.73 4.75
CA LYS A 8 6.69 -15.19 3.37
C LYS A 8 5.38 -14.90 2.66
N PHE A 9 5.45 -14.79 1.33
CA PHE A 9 4.25 -14.73 0.53
C PHE A 9 3.52 -16.06 0.62
N ASP A 10 2.21 -16.00 0.75
CA ASP A 10 1.37 -17.18 0.73
C ASP A 10 0.99 -17.57 -0.71
N GLU A 11 0.08 -18.52 -0.86
CA GLU A 11 -0.36 -18.98 -2.16
C GLU A 11 -1.11 -17.91 -2.96
N ASN A 12 -1.58 -16.87 -2.29
CA ASN A 12 -2.27 -15.72 -2.93
C ASN A 12 -1.32 -14.55 -3.19
N ASN A 13 0.00 -14.77 -3.04
CA ASN A 13 1.00 -13.72 -3.22
C ASN A 13 0.83 -12.57 -2.23
N GLU A 14 0.34 -12.88 -1.04
CA GLU A 14 0.17 -11.92 0.05
C GLU A 14 1.12 -12.26 1.19
N LYS A 15 1.79 -11.25 1.71
CA LYS A 15 2.67 -11.40 2.86
C LYS A 15 2.18 -10.47 3.95
N VAL A 16 1.77 -11.04 5.09
CA VAL A 16 1.26 -10.27 6.22
C VAL A 16 2.41 -9.90 7.13
N LEU A 17 2.64 -8.62 7.33
CA LEU A 17 3.67 -8.12 8.24
C LEU A 17 3.11 -7.93 9.64
N THR A 18 1.91 -7.38 9.75
CA THR A 18 1.22 -7.24 11.03
C THR A 18 -0.27 -7.09 10.80
N THR A 19 -1.07 -7.43 11.82
CA THR A 19 -2.52 -7.23 11.80
C THR A 19 -2.95 -6.74 13.18
N TYR A 20 -4.20 -6.30 13.29
CA TYR A 20 -4.75 -5.85 14.58
C TYR A 20 -4.86 -6.98 15.60
N ASN A 21 -4.91 -8.22 15.14
CA ASN A 21 -5.23 -9.38 15.97
C ASN A 21 -4.04 -10.28 16.25
N ASN A 22 -2.83 -9.86 15.87
CA ASN A 22 -1.63 -10.66 16.13
C ASN A 22 -0.83 -10.05 17.30
N GLU A 23 0.38 -10.56 17.52
CA GLU A 23 1.23 -10.10 18.62
C GLU A 23 1.73 -8.66 18.45
N TYR A 24 1.50 -8.06 17.28
CA TYR A 24 1.84 -6.66 17.02
C TYR A 24 0.62 -5.75 17.15
N GLN A 25 -0.40 -6.20 17.81
CA GLN A 25 -1.64 -5.47 17.98
C GLN A 25 -1.44 -4.05 18.52
N ALA A 26 -0.42 -3.85 19.34
CA ALA A 26 -0.13 -2.54 19.92
C ALA A 26 0.25 -1.49 18.86
N MET A 27 0.61 -1.91 17.66
CA MET A 27 0.92 -0.97 16.57
C MET A 27 -0.33 -0.34 15.97
N MET A 28 -1.50 -0.94 16.19
CA MET A 28 -2.78 -0.45 15.68
C MET A 28 -2.80 -0.32 14.16
N MET A 29 -2.08 -1.19 13.47
CA MET A 29 -1.96 -1.19 12.03
C MET A 29 -2.06 -2.58 11.45
N ASP A 30 -2.61 -2.65 10.22
CA ASP A 30 -2.57 -3.84 9.40
C ASP A 30 -1.66 -3.52 8.23
N ILE A 31 -0.55 -4.23 8.09
CA ILE A 31 0.43 -3.99 7.05
C ILE A 31 0.65 -5.27 6.27
N ARG A 32 0.45 -5.22 4.96
CA ARG A 32 0.60 -6.38 4.08
C ARG A 32 1.34 -5.99 2.81
N VAL A 33 2.07 -6.95 2.26
CA VAL A 33 2.73 -6.79 0.95
C VAL A 33 2.06 -7.76 -0.02
N TYR A 34 1.72 -7.25 -1.19
CA TYR A 34 1.12 -8.04 -2.25
C TYR A 34 2.05 -8.08 -3.44
N ARG A 35 2.21 -9.26 -4.01
CA ARG A 35 2.89 -9.45 -5.27
C ARG A 35 1.83 -9.61 -6.35
N MET A 36 1.95 -8.81 -7.42
CA MET A 36 0.97 -8.78 -8.49
C MET A 36 1.59 -9.18 -9.81
N SER A 37 0.85 -9.96 -10.59
CA SER A 37 1.24 -10.30 -11.95
C SER A 37 0.75 -9.21 -12.92
N ALA A 38 1.38 -9.11 -14.08
CA ALA A 38 0.95 -8.17 -15.12
C ALA A 38 -0.53 -8.41 -15.46
N GLY A 39 -1.29 -7.33 -15.48
CA GLY A 39 -2.72 -7.36 -15.77
C GLY A 39 -3.61 -7.62 -14.57
N GLU A 40 -3.05 -7.95 -13.43
CA GLU A 40 -3.83 -8.21 -12.22
C GLU A 40 -4.36 -6.91 -11.65
N LYS A 41 -5.59 -6.97 -11.11
CA LYS A 41 -6.23 -5.83 -10.43
C LYS A 41 -6.63 -6.25 -9.03
N LYS A 42 -6.31 -5.40 -8.06
CA LYS A 42 -6.76 -5.57 -6.68
C LYS A 42 -7.56 -4.36 -6.25
N THR A 43 -8.61 -4.60 -5.48
CA THR A 43 -9.48 -3.56 -4.97
C THR A 43 -9.41 -3.55 -3.45
N PHE A 44 -9.26 -2.36 -2.90
CA PHE A 44 -9.22 -2.15 -1.44
C PHE A 44 -10.28 -1.14 -1.06
N GLN A 45 -11.04 -1.47 -0.02
CA GLN A 45 -12.03 -0.56 0.56
C GLN A 45 -12.23 -1.00 2.00
N LYS A 46 -11.77 -0.18 2.94
CA LYS A 46 -11.77 -0.53 4.35
C LYS A 46 -12.72 0.36 5.14
N VAL A 47 -13.72 -0.26 5.73
CA VAL A 47 -14.71 0.44 6.54
C VAL A 47 -14.04 0.92 7.84
N GLY A 48 -14.14 2.23 8.11
CA GLY A 48 -13.59 2.81 9.33
C GLY A 48 -12.07 2.87 9.39
N GLU A 49 -11.37 2.60 8.26
CA GLU A 49 -9.91 2.59 8.23
C GLU A 49 -9.38 3.41 7.07
N GLU A 50 -8.35 4.20 7.35
CA GLU A 50 -7.60 4.83 6.28
C GLU A 50 -6.66 3.81 5.65
N THR A 51 -6.32 4.02 4.39
CA THR A 51 -5.47 3.10 3.63
C THR A 51 -4.38 3.89 2.92
N ALA A 52 -3.14 3.41 3.04
CA ALA A 52 -2.02 3.92 2.27
C ALA A 52 -1.46 2.76 1.44
N ILE A 53 -1.25 3.00 0.15
CA ILE A 53 -0.71 1.99 -0.77
C ILE A 53 0.57 2.52 -1.40
N LEU A 54 1.67 1.89 -1.05
CA LEU A 54 3.01 2.26 -1.48
C LEU A 54 3.48 1.29 -2.57
N LEU A 55 3.98 1.84 -3.67
CA LEU A 55 4.61 1.01 -4.69
C LEU A 55 6.03 0.67 -4.26
N LEU A 56 6.34 -0.62 -4.16
CA LEU A 56 7.70 -1.09 -3.85
C LEU A 56 8.50 -1.29 -5.13
N SER A 57 7.90 -1.92 -6.12
CA SER A 57 8.55 -2.12 -7.41
C SER A 57 7.52 -2.41 -8.49
N GLY A 58 7.85 -2.13 -9.72
CA GLY A 58 7.01 -2.43 -10.87
C GLY A 58 6.33 -1.21 -11.47
N ASN A 59 5.24 -1.46 -12.20
CA ASN A 59 4.48 -0.43 -12.89
C ASN A 59 3.01 -0.67 -12.59
N ILE A 60 2.36 0.31 -11.96
CA ILE A 60 0.95 0.18 -11.58
C ILE A 60 0.18 1.44 -11.93
N VAL A 61 -1.14 1.31 -11.91
CA VAL A 61 -2.06 2.42 -12.03
C VAL A 61 -2.96 2.38 -10.79
N TYR A 62 -3.03 3.50 -10.07
CA TYR A 62 -4.00 3.68 -9.00
C TYR A 62 -5.27 4.31 -9.58
N GLN A 63 -6.45 3.79 -9.17
CA GLN A 63 -7.74 4.38 -9.53
C GLN A 63 -8.55 4.62 -8.28
N TYR A 64 -8.91 5.88 -8.04
CA TYR A 64 -9.70 6.27 -6.87
C TYR A 64 -10.41 7.60 -7.13
N ASN A 65 -11.63 7.74 -6.61
CA ASN A 65 -12.41 8.99 -6.70
C ASN A 65 -12.48 9.59 -8.11
N GLY A 66 -12.47 8.76 -9.14
CA GLY A 66 -12.49 9.22 -10.53
C GLY A 66 -11.14 9.64 -11.07
N PHE A 67 -10.09 9.55 -10.28
CA PHE A 67 -8.72 9.85 -10.70
C PHE A 67 -7.97 8.58 -11.08
N GLN A 68 -6.98 8.75 -11.95
CA GLN A 68 -6.14 7.67 -12.39
C GLN A 68 -4.69 8.17 -12.35
N GLN A 69 -3.84 7.50 -11.57
CA GLN A 69 -2.45 7.91 -11.38
C GLN A 69 -1.53 6.75 -11.72
N LYS A 70 -0.57 6.99 -12.58
CA LYS A 70 0.45 5.99 -12.94
C LYS A 70 1.65 6.12 -12.04
N ALA A 71 2.22 4.98 -11.65
CA ALA A 71 3.41 4.92 -10.84
C ALA A 71 4.36 3.84 -11.35
N SER A 72 5.65 4.14 -11.32
CA SER A 72 6.68 3.22 -11.78
C SER A 72 7.87 3.32 -10.84
N ARG A 73 8.37 2.18 -10.39
CA ARG A 73 9.49 2.14 -9.45
C ARG A 73 10.29 0.88 -9.69
N LYS A 74 11.59 1.03 -9.95
CA LYS A 74 12.45 -0.11 -10.17
C LYS A 74 12.65 -0.89 -8.87
N ASP A 75 13.01 -0.19 -7.81
CA ASP A 75 13.16 -0.76 -6.48
C ASP A 75 13.16 0.36 -5.43
N VAL A 76 13.14 -0.03 -4.15
CA VAL A 76 13.05 0.92 -3.04
C VAL A 76 14.37 1.64 -2.76
N PHE A 77 15.46 1.20 -3.36
CA PHE A 77 16.79 1.75 -3.07
C PHE A 77 17.21 2.84 -4.04
N THR A 78 16.78 2.76 -5.29
CA THR A 78 17.26 3.66 -6.35
C THR A 78 16.23 4.72 -6.75
N GLU A 79 14.96 4.54 -6.42
CA GLU A 79 13.92 5.48 -6.80
C GLU A 79 13.04 5.83 -5.61
N GLY A 80 12.54 7.04 -5.60
CA GLY A 80 11.69 7.53 -4.54
C GLY A 80 10.28 6.93 -4.55
N PRO A 81 9.51 7.22 -3.53
CA PRO A 81 8.21 6.57 -3.34
C PRO A 81 7.10 7.13 -4.20
N TYR A 82 6.16 6.25 -4.56
CA TYR A 82 4.81 6.61 -5.00
C TYR A 82 3.85 6.01 -3.99
N CYS A 83 2.91 6.80 -3.54
CA CYS A 83 1.95 6.36 -2.54
C CYS A 83 0.62 7.07 -2.72
N VAL A 84 -0.48 6.33 -2.55
CA VAL A 84 -1.80 6.93 -2.45
C VAL A 84 -2.31 6.71 -1.03
N HIS A 85 -2.82 7.77 -0.42
CA HIS A 85 -3.35 7.75 0.93
C HIS A 85 -4.80 8.22 0.90
N VAL A 86 -5.73 7.37 1.31
CA VAL A 86 -7.15 7.65 1.28
C VAL A 86 -7.77 7.46 2.66
N CYS A 87 -8.85 8.22 2.93
CA CYS A 87 -9.56 8.10 4.18
C CYS A 87 -10.45 6.85 4.20
N LYS A 88 -11.11 6.62 5.34
CA LYS A 88 -11.99 5.46 5.52
C LYS A 88 -13.03 5.36 4.40
N ASP A 89 -13.45 4.15 4.14
CA ASP A 89 -14.54 3.81 3.21
C ASP A 89 -14.27 4.19 1.76
N THR A 90 -13.06 4.65 1.43
CA THR A 90 -12.70 5.01 0.07
C THR A 90 -12.24 3.77 -0.69
N LYS A 91 -12.82 3.56 -1.87
CA LYS A 91 -12.44 2.48 -2.75
C LYS A 91 -11.22 2.90 -3.57
N ILE A 92 -10.19 2.05 -3.56
CA ILE A 92 -9.02 2.25 -4.39
C ILE A 92 -8.71 0.94 -5.13
N GLU A 93 -8.45 1.05 -6.42
CA GLU A 93 -8.09 -0.08 -7.26
C GLU A 93 -6.65 0.09 -7.73
N VAL A 94 -5.90 -1.01 -7.71
CA VAL A 94 -4.52 -1.04 -8.20
C VAL A 94 -4.45 -2.04 -9.33
N ILE A 95 -3.98 -1.58 -10.48
CA ILE A 95 -3.84 -2.40 -11.68
C ILE A 95 -2.35 -2.51 -11.98
N ALA A 96 -1.83 -3.74 -12.03
CA ALA A 96 -0.43 -3.96 -12.37
C ALA A 96 -0.25 -4.02 -13.88
N GLU A 97 0.62 -3.18 -14.41
CA GLU A 97 0.97 -3.21 -15.82
C GLU A 97 2.13 -4.17 -16.11
N SER A 98 2.88 -4.49 -15.07
CA SER A 98 3.94 -5.48 -15.11
C SER A 98 4.00 -6.16 -13.75
N ALA A 99 4.85 -7.16 -13.57
CA ALA A 99 5.04 -7.77 -12.27
C ALA A 99 5.41 -6.69 -11.25
N SER A 100 4.66 -6.59 -10.17
CA SER A 100 4.79 -5.48 -9.23
C SER A 100 4.61 -5.95 -7.79
N GLU A 101 5.16 -5.18 -6.85
CA GLU A 101 4.93 -5.39 -5.42
C GLU A 101 4.45 -4.10 -4.80
N ILE A 102 3.41 -4.20 -3.99
CA ILE A 102 2.84 -3.06 -3.28
C ILE A 102 2.76 -3.37 -1.78
N LEU A 103 2.88 -2.33 -0.97
CA LEU A 103 2.66 -2.41 0.47
C LEU A 103 1.38 -1.68 0.79
N VAL A 104 0.47 -2.35 1.49
CA VAL A 104 -0.83 -1.78 1.87
C VAL A 104 -0.86 -1.68 3.39
N GLN A 105 -1.04 -0.46 3.88
CA GLN A 105 -1.12 -0.17 5.30
C GLN A 105 -2.49 0.39 5.63
N CYS A 106 -3.16 -0.21 6.61
CA CYS A 106 -4.48 0.23 7.06
C CYS A 106 -4.43 0.56 8.54
N THR A 107 -5.10 1.64 8.93
CA THR A 107 -5.15 2.08 10.32
C THR A 107 -6.56 2.58 10.61
N LYS A 108 -7.11 2.24 11.77
CA LYS A 108 -8.43 2.72 12.18
C LYS A 108 -8.38 4.22 12.34
N ASN A 109 -9.22 4.92 11.61
CA ASN A 109 -9.29 6.38 11.65
C ASN A 109 -10.61 6.85 11.07
N ASP A 110 -11.41 7.54 11.87
CA ASP A 110 -12.71 8.06 11.45
C ASP A 110 -12.62 9.43 10.79
N THR A 111 -11.45 10.03 10.74
CA THR A 111 -11.26 11.34 10.13
C THR A 111 -11.41 11.25 8.62
N ILE A 112 -12.16 12.18 8.03
CA ILE A 112 -12.34 12.26 6.58
C ILE A 112 -11.35 13.31 6.05
N PHE A 113 -10.58 12.93 5.04
CA PHE A 113 -9.64 13.82 4.39
C PHE A 113 -9.61 13.52 2.89
N ASP A 114 -9.10 14.48 2.12
CA ASP A 114 -8.98 14.29 0.68
C ASP A 114 -7.90 13.27 0.35
N ALA A 115 -8.15 12.45 -0.67
CA ALA A 115 -7.15 11.50 -1.14
C ALA A 115 -5.89 12.24 -1.58
N LYS A 116 -4.75 11.70 -1.22
CA LYS A 116 -3.44 12.30 -1.54
C LYS A 116 -2.61 11.32 -2.36
N PHE A 117 -1.96 11.85 -3.38
CA PHE A 117 -1.03 11.10 -4.19
C PHE A 117 0.36 11.70 -4.02
N TYR A 118 1.29 10.88 -3.52
CA TYR A 118 2.67 11.31 -3.30
C TYR A 118 3.56 10.72 -4.38
N GLN A 119 4.44 11.56 -4.92
CA GLN A 119 5.42 11.20 -5.94
C GLN A 119 6.83 11.46 -5.40
N PRO A 120 7.87 10.93 -6.06
CA PRO A 120 9.25 11.14 -5.57
C PRO A 120 9.62 12.60 -5.37
N GLU A 121 9.15 13.50 -6.22
CA GLU A 121 9.44 14.93 -6.11
C GLU A 121 8.75 15.58 -4.91
N ASP A 122 7.73 14.94 -4.35
CA ASP A 122 7.07 15.43 -3.14
C ASP A 122 7.79 15.01 -1.88
N ALA A 123 8.78 14.12 -2.02
CA ALA A 123 9.44 13.50 -0.88
C ALA A 123 10.95 13.39 -1.09
N PRO A 124 11.64 14.52 -1.37
CA PRO A 124 13.06 14.48 -1.74
C PRO A 124 13.99 14.00 -0.62
N TRP A 125 13.50 13.96 0.62
CA TRP A 125 14.32 13.60 1.79
C TRP A 125 14.03 12.19 2.28
N GLY A 126 13.51 11.32 1.44
CA GLY A 126 13.13 9.99 1.87
C GLY A 126 11.85 10.00 2.69
N TYR A 127 10.99 10.97 2.45
CA TYR A 127 9.69 11.04 3.10
C TYR A 127 8.91 9.75 2.90
N SER A 128 8.18 9.35 3.93
CA SER A 128 7.28 8.20 3.86
C SER A 128 5.86 8.66 4.13
N CYS A 129 4.90 8.15 3.35
CA CYS A 129 3.50 8.44 3.60
C CYS A 129 2.92 7.55 4.71
N VAL A 130 3.71 6.68 5.26
CA VAL A 130 3.29 5.77 6.33
C VAL A 130 4.07 5.99 7.60
#